data_abf1fc6f1a30e3fd98e2bd1dd9bef572
#
_entry.id   abf1fc6f1a30e3fd98e2bd1dd9bef572
#
_cell.length_a   1.000
_cell.length_b   1.000
_cell.length_c   1.000
_cell.angle_alpha   90.00
_cell.angle_beta   90.00
_cell.angle_gamma   90.00
#
_symmetry.space_group_name_H-M   'P 1'
#
loop_
_entity.id
_entity.type
_entity.pdbx_description
1 polymer ?
#
loop_
_entity_poly.entity_id
_entity_poly.type
_entity_poly.pdbx_seq_one_letter_code
_entity_poly.pdbx_strand_id
1 'polypeptide(L)'
;MNDTDIEICYLSASDTLKKYKEKKLSPVEVLSAVIKRIETVNPKINAFNYLDFDKSIELAKESEKKFSNNNDILPLEGLPLAIKDEVNIKGQPNRNGCLLLKNNIAQKTDIDVETIVNSGAILHGRTTNPEFSLTSFCHSKLNGVTRNPWNLDMTPGGSSGGSAAALASGCAMLATGSDIGGSIRIPAGACGVVGFKPPHGRNAQSYPFNHDPYCVTGPLARTVVDTAMMQNIMCGPNQKDITSLRPKKILPLNYENIKNWKIAYSMDLGFFEIDKEVEQNTLTALKKFESLGCQVTEVKLNWKKDEVNSVCFSHYANSFYKEISELSDSEKEQLS
;
A
#
# COMPACT_ATOMS: atom_id res chain seq x y z
N MET A 1 19.57 -17.90 -1.78
CA MET A 1 19.42 -16.69 -2.63
C MET A 1 20.79 -16.07 -2.81
N ASN A 2 21.21 -15.78 -4.02
CA ASN A 2 22.51 -15.16 -4.32
C ASN A 2 22.40 -13.61 -4.30
N ASP A 3 23.53 -12.90 -4.36
CA ASP A 3 23.55 -11.43 -4.29
C ASP A 3 22.82 -10.79 -5.46
N THR A 4 22.92 -11.36 -6.67
CA THR A 4 22.20 -10.87 -7.87
C THR A 4 20.68 -10.95 -7.68
N ASP A 5 20.15 -12.05 -7.14
CA ASP A 5 18.71 -12.16 -6.85
C ASP A 5 18.26 -11.08 -5.83
N ILE A 6 19.12 -10.77 -4.85
CA ILE A 6 18.82 -9.72 -3.85
C ILE A 6 18.80 -8.35 -4.51
N GLU A 7 19.80 -8.03 -5.34
CA GLU A 7 19.83 -6.76 -6.08
C GLU A 7 18.59 -6.58 -6.97
N ILE A 8 18.15 -7.63 -7.67
CA ILE A 8 16.93 -7.63 -8.48
C ILE A 8 15.69 -7.27 -7.63
N CYS A 9 15.55 -7.87 -6.44
CA CYS A 9 14.42 -7.63 -5.56
C CYS A 9 14.33 -6.17 -5.07
N TYR A 10 15.46 -5.46 -5.02
CA TYR A 10 15.52 -4.07 -4.57
C TYR A 10 15.60 -3.03 -5.69
N LEU A 11 15.56 -3.44 -6.96
CA LEU A 11 15.39 -2.50 -8.08
C LEU A 11 14.09 -1.69 -7.89
N SER A 12 14.09 -0.44 -8.33
CA SER A 12 12.86 0.32 -8.47
C SER A 12 11.98 -0.26 -9.59
N ALA A 13 10.67 -0.07 -9.50
CA ALA A 13 9.76 -0.52 -10.56
C ALA A 13 10.07 0.18 -11.90
N SER A 14 10.41 1.46 -11.86
CA SER A 14 10.80 2.26 -13.03
C SER A 14 12.09 1.77 -13.68
N ASP A 15 13.13 1.46 -12.89
CA ASP A 15 14.38 0.90 -13.41
C ASP A 15 14.17 -0.51 -13.96
N THR A 16 13.32 -1.30 -13.33
CA THR A 16 12.96 -2.65 -13.80
C THR A 16 12.30 -2.59 -15.16
N LEU A 17 11.30 -1.73 -15.37
CA LEU A 17 10.68 -1.52 -16.68
C LEU A 17 11.67 -1.06 -17.75
N LYS A 18 12.61 -0.20 -17.39
CA LYS A 18 13.69 0.21 -18.30
C LYS A 18 14.55 -0.98 -18.70
N LYS A 19 14.96 -1.82 -17.73
CA LYS A 19 15.76 -3.04 -18.00
C LYS A 19 14.99 -4.05 -18.86
N TYR A 20 13.67 -4.19 -18.68
CA TYR A 20 12.82 -5.04 -19.55
C TYR A 20 12.85 -4.53 -21.01
N LYS A 21 12.65 -3.23 -21.22
CA LYS A 21 12.69 -2.61 -22.55
C LYS A 21 14.08 -2.74 -23.22
N GLU A 22 15.15 -2.65 -22.43
CA GLU A 22 16.51 -2.84 -22.88
C GLU A 22 16.91 -4.32 -23.04
N LYS A 23 16.02 -5.27 -22.73
CA LYS A 23 16.26 -6.72 -22.73
C LYS A 23 17.44 -7.15 -21.86
N LYS A 24 17.73 -6.38 -20.80
CA LYS A 24 18.78 -6.66 -19.80
C LYS A 24 18.26 -7.49 -18.62
N LEU A 25 16.96 -7.61 -18.51
CA LEU A 25 16.26 -8.37 -17.49
C LEU A 25 14.90 -8.79 -18.04
N SER A 26 14.35 -9.90 -17.59
CA SER A 26 13.02 -10.34 -17.99
C SER A 26 12.03 -10.37 -16.83
N PRO A 27 10.71 -10.27 -17.11
CA PRO A 27 9.67 -10.46 -16.07
C PRO A 27 9.79 -11.80 -15.33
N VAL A 28 10.21 -12.87 -16.01
CA VAL A 28 10.41 -14.19 -15.41
C VAL A 28 11.58 -14.19 -14.43
N GLU A 29 12.71 -13.59 -14.78
CA GLU A 29 13.87 -13.46 -13.87
C GLU A 29 13.51 -12.66 -12.63
N VAL A 30 12.85 -11.52 -12.79
CA VAL A 30 12.44 -10.65 -11.68
C VAL A 30 11.45 -11.36 -10.76
N LEU A 31 10.40 -11.95 -11.31
CA LEU A 31 9.42 -12.67 -10.49
C LEU A 31 10.03 -13.87 -9.78
N SER A 32 10.91 -14.62 -10.44
CA SER A 32 11.63 -15.74 -9.83
C SER A 32 12.49 -15.30 -8.63
N ALA A 33 13.19 -14.17 -8.75
CA ALA A 33 13.94 -13.58 -7.64
C ALA A 33 13.02 -13.18 -6.48
N VAL A 34 11.89 -12.52 -6.78
CA VAL A 34 10.88 -12.13 -5.79
C VAL A 34 10.28 -13.34 -5.08
N ILE A 35 9.94 -14.42 -5.79
CA ILE A 35 9.43 -15.65 -5.19
C ILE A 35 10.44 -16.25 -4.22
N LYS A 36 11.70 -16.43 -4.62
CA LYS A 36 12.78 -16.91 -3.73
C LYS A 36 12.93 -16.01 -2.49
N ARG A 37 12.75 -14.69 -2.68
CA ARG A 37 12.81 -13.73 -1.57
C ARG A 37 11.66 -13.94 -0.60
N ILE A 38 10.44 -14.11 -1.10
CA ILE A 38 9.26 -14.40 -0.29
C ILE A 38 9.44 -15.69 0.51
N GLU A 39 9.87 -16.78 -0.14
CA GLU A 39 10.12 -18.07 0.53
C GLU A 39 11.14 -17.97 1.67
N THR A 40 12.16 -17.13 1.49
CA THR A 40 13.21 -16.92 2.50
C THR A 40 12.78 -16.03 3.66
N VAL A 41 12.00 -14.98 3.37
CA VAL A 41 11.75 -13.87 4.30
C VAL A 41 10.37 -13.94 4.94
N ASN A 42 9.34 -14.33 4.19
CA ASN A 42 7.96 -14.34 4.70
C ASN A 42 7.74 -15.22 5.94
N PRO A 43 8.42 -16.35 6.12
CA PRO A 43 8.30 -17.13 7.36
C PRO A 43 8.70 -16.36 8.63
N LYS A 44 9.52 -15.28 8.50
CA LYS A 44 9.98 -14.45 9.61
C LYS A 44 9.10 -13.23 9.81
N ILE A 45 8.62 -12.59 8.71
CA ILE A 45 7.90 -11.32 8.78
C ILE A 45 6.38 -11.48 8.66
N ASN A 46 5.88 -12.60 8.13
CA ASN A 46 4.46 -12.90 7.95
C ASN A 46 3.70 -11.77 7.22
N ALA A 47 4.23 -11.33 6.07
CA ALA A 47 3.65 -10.23 5.29
C ALA A 47 2.55 -10.66 4.32
N PHE A 48 2.50 -11.95 3.97
CA PHE A 48 1.52 -12.50 3.03
C PHE A 48 0.67 -13.58 3.69
N ASN A 49 -0.64 -13.58 3.38
CA ASN A 49 -1.60 -14.62 3.80
C ASN A 49 -2.14 -15.45 2.62
N TYR A 50 -1.84 -15.05 1.39
CA TYR A 50 -2.14 -15.82 0.18
C TYR A 50 -1.10 -15.55 -0.89
N LEU A 51 -0.65 -16.58 -1.58
CA LEU A 51 0.34 -16.53 -2.65
C LEU A 51 -0.15 -17.40 -3.81
N ASP A 52 0.02 -16.92 -5.04
CA ASP A 52 -0.37 -17.63 -6.27
C ASP A 52 0.81 -17.60 -7.26
N PHE A 53 1.83 -18.38 -6.94
CA PHE A 53 3.07 -18.39 -7.71
C PHE A 53 2.91 -18.98 -9.11
N ASP A 54 2.14 -20.07 -9.25
CA ASP A 54 1.97 -20.74 -10.53
C ASP A 54 1.34 -19.80 -11.57
N LYS A 55 0.24 -19.17 -11.21
CA LYS A 55 -0.43 -18.19 -12.07
C LYS A 55 0.45 -16.98 -12.36
N SER A 56 1.18 -16.51 -11.35
CA SER A 56 2.08 -15.36 -11.51
C SER A 56 3.23 -15.65 -12.47
N ILE A 57 3.79 -16.87 -12.43
CA ILE A 57 4.84 -17.31 -13.36
C ILE A 57 4.30 -17.40 -14.80
N GLU A 58 3.07 -17.88 -14.99
CA GLU A 58 2.43 -17.89 -16.31
C GLU A 58 2.30 -16.48 -16.88
N LEU A 59 1.80 -15.52 -16.07
CA LEU A 59 1.70 -14.11 -16.46
C LEU A 59 3.07 -13.48 -16.75
N ALA A 60 4.10 -13.84 -16.00
CA ALA A 60 5.47 -13.37 -16.25
C ALA A 60 6.00 -13.85 -17.60
N LYS A 61 5.74 -15.11 -17.98
CA LYS A 61 6.10 -15.66 -19.29
C LYS A 61 5.35 -14.98 -20.45
N GLU A 62 4.09 -14.61 -20.23
CA GLU A 62 3.31 -13.82 -21.19
C GLU A 62 3.89 -12.42 -21.37
N SER A 63 4.20 -11.73 -20.27
CA SER A 63 4.84 -10.42 -20.28
C SER A 63 6.21 -10.46 -20.94
N GLU A 64 7.02 -11.49 -20.68
CA GLU A 64 8.33 -11.68 -21.34
C GLU A 64 8.21 -11.79 -22.87
N LYS A 65 7.19 -12.51 -23.37
CA LYS A 65 6.90 -12.59 -24.80
C LYS A 65 6.55 -11.23 -25.40
N LYS A 66 5.75 -10.40 -24.66
CA LYS A 66 5.42 -9.04 -25.11
C LYS A 66 6.66 -8.17 -25.24
N PHE A 67 7.58 -8.18 -24.26
CA PHE A 67 8.84 -7.45 -24.33
C PHE A 67 9.75 -8.00 -25.44
N SER A 68 9.81 -9.31 -25.66
CA SER A 68 10.61 -9.93 -26.72
C SER A 68 10.15 -9.49 -28.11
N ASN A 69 8.82 -9.44 -28.32
CA ASN A 69 8.20 -9.06 -29.58
C ASN A 69 7.95 -7.56 -29.73
N ASN A 70 8.21 -6.79 -28.67
CA ASN A 70 7.98 -5.34 -28.61
C ASN A 70 6.51 -4.96 -28.93
N ASN A 71 5.56 -5.79 -28.49
CA ASN A 71 4.12 -5.66 -28.78
C ASN A 71 3.27 -5.62 -27.52
N ASP A 72 2.24 -4.78 -27.52
CA ASP A 72 1.21 -4.68 -26.47
C ASP A 72 1.75 -4.52 -25.03
N ILE A 73 2.86 -3.81 -24.88
CA ILE A 73 3.48 -3.55 -23.58
C ILE A 73 2.64 -2.51 -22.83
N LEU A 74 2.06 -2.93 -21.71
CA LEU A 74 1.25 -2.09 -20.83
C LEU A 74 2.12 -1.28 -19.85
N PRO A 75 1.58 -0.21 -19.23
CA PRO A 75 2.37 0.70 -18.39
C PRO A 75 3.09 0.06 -17.20
N LEU A 76 2.53 -0.98 -16.59
CA LEU A 76 3.14 -1.74 -15.47
C LEU A 76 3.48 -3.19 -15.87
N GLU A 77 3.63 -3.45 -17.16
CA GLU A 77 3.82 -4.79 -17.70
C GLU A 77 4.94 -5.57 -17.00
N GLY A 78 4.59 -6.72 -16.46
CA GLY A 78 5.53 -7.66 -15.87
C GLY A 78 6.05 -7.29 -14.47
N LEU A 79 5.59 -6.19 -13.85
CA LEU A 79 6.03 -5.78 -12.51
C LEU A 79 5.33 -6.60 -11.41
N PRO A 80 6.07 -7.17 -10.43
CA PRO A 80 5.49 -7.84 -9.26
C PRO A 80 4.67 -6.90 -8.38
N LEU A 81 3.40 -7.24 -8.17
CA LEU A 81 2.42 -6.48 -7.40
C LEU A 81 1.88 -7.31 -6.23
N ALA A 82 1.83 -6.74 -5.05
CA ALA A 82 1.13 -7.28 -3.89
C ALA A 82 -0.13 -6.46 -3.57
N ILE A 83 -1.23 -7.11 -3.21
CA ILE A 83 -2.50 -6.44 -2.93
C ILE A 83 -2.97 -6.75 -1.52
N LYS A 84 -3.33 -5.72 -0.75
CA LYS A 84 -3.85 -5.85 0.62
C LYS A 84 -5.12 -6.73 0.66
N ASP A 85 -5.22 -7.60 1.67
CA ASP A 85 -6.31 -8.56 1.82
C ASP A 85 -7.59 -7.96 2.43
N GLU A 86 -8.01 -6.82 1.92
CA GLU A 86 -9.30 -6.20 2.26
C GLU A 86 -10.17 -5.94 1.02
N VAL A 87 -9.56 -5.95 -0.18
CA VAL A 87 -10.26 -5.74 -1.44
C VAL A 87 -10.57 -7.06 -2.12
N ASN A 88 -11.66 -7.09 -2.89
CA ASN A 88 -12.10 -8.29 -3.57
C ASN A 88 -11.30 -8.55 -4.85
N ILE A 89 -10.91 -9.81 -5.04
CA ILE A 89 -10.36 -10.33 -6.30
C ILE A 89 -11.10 -11.63 -6.60
N LYS A 90 -11.87 -11.65 -7.65
CA LYS A 90 -12.72 -12.81 -8.00
C LYS A 90 -11.95 -14.11 -8.01
N GLY A 91 -12.45 -15.09 -7.26
CA GLY A 91 -11.86 -16.42 -7.11
C GLY A 91 -10.73 -16.52 -6.12
N GLN A 92 -10.30 -15.40 -5.50
CA GLN A 92 -9.28 -15.41 -4.43
C GLN A 92 -9.91 -15.21 -3.04
N PRO A 93 -9.21 -15.64 -1.98
CA PRO A 93 -9.62 -15.34 -0.61
C PRO A 93 -9.72 -13.82 -0.37
N ASN A 94 -10.77 -13.38 0.32
CA ASN A 94 -10.87 -12.07 0.94
C ASN A 94 -11.27 -12.28 2.39
N ARG A 95 -10.29 -12.30 3.28
CA ARG A 95 -10.47 -12.68 4.68
C ARG A 95 -10.43 -11.49 5.62
N ASN A 96 -9.92 -10.36 5.15
CA ASN A 96 -9.83 -9.10 5.89
C ASN A 96 -9.36 -9.26 7.35
N GLY A 97 -8.39 -10.17 7.58
CA GLY A 97 -7.84 -10.48 8.89
C GLY A 97 -8.80 -11.18 9.88
N CYS A 98 -10.02 -11.52 9.49
CA CYS A 98 -11.08 -12.01 10.37
C CYS A 98 -11.26 -13.52 10.29
N LEU A 99 -11.34 -14.21 11.46
CA LEU A 99 -11.61 -15.64 11.54
C LEU A 99 -12.96 -16.04 10.95
N LEU A 100 -13.98 -15.19 11.09
CA LEU A 100 -15.31 -15.45 10.53
C LEU A 100 -15.29 -15.51 9.00
N LEU A 101 -14.33 -14.80 8.39
CA LEU A 101 -14.15 -14.74 6.94
C LEU A 101 -13.09 -15.71 6.41
N LYS A 102 -12.56 -16.63 7.23
CA LYS A 102 -11.46 -17.54 6.86
C LYS A 102 -11.67 -18.32 5.56
N ASN A 103 -12.91 -18.64 5.24
CA ASN A 103 -13.29 -19.41 4.05
C ASN A 103 -13.95 -18.53 2.95
N ASN A 104 -13.99 -17.21 3.14
CA ASN A 104 -14.62 -16.32 2.18
C ASN A 104 -13.80 -16.23 0.89
N ILE A 105 -14.48 -16.48 -0.24
CA ILE A 105 -13.92 -16.34 -1.59
C ILE A 105 -14.69 -15.25 -2.32
N ALA A 106 -13.97 -14.24 -2.80
CA ALA A 106 -14.56 -13.10 -3.48
C ALA A 106 -15.23 -13.48 -4.80
N GLN A 107 -16.47 -12.99 -5.02
CA GLN A 107 -17.28 -13.26 -6.21
C GLN A 107 -17.10 -12.20 -7.31
N LYS A 108 -16.50 -11.08 -7.00
CA LYS A 108 -16.19 -9.96 -7.92
C LYS A 108 -14.78 -9.47 -7.72
N THR A 109 -14.26 -8.69 -8.66
CA THR A 109 -13.03 -7.92 -8.49
C THR A 109 -13.39 -6.45 -8.26
N ASP A 110 -12.72 -5.78 -7.33
CA ASP A 110 -12.92 -4.38 -7.06
C ASP A 110 -12.26 -3.48 -8.12
N ILE A 111 -12.81 -2.29 -8.33
CA ILE A 111 -12.46 -1.39 -9.45
C ILE A 111 -10.99 -1.00 -9.44
N ASP A 112 -10.45 -0.70 -8.28
CA ASP A 112 -9.05 -0.29 -8.10
C ASP A 112 -8.09 -1.44 -8.47
N VAL A 113 -8.43 -2.68 -8.11
CA VAL A 113 -7.69 -3.88 -8.51
C VAL A 113 -7.76 -4.11 -10.01
N GLU A 114 -8.98 -4.06 -10.61
CA GLU A 114 -9.16 -4.20 -12.06
C GLU A 114 -8.26 -3.20 -12.81
N THR A 115 -8.21 -1.96 -12.32
CA THR A 115 -7.43 -0.88 -12.95
C THR A 115 -5.92 -1.19 -12.95
N ILE A 116 -5.38 -1.69 -11.83
CA ILE A 116 -3.93 -1.96 -11.73
C ILE A 116 -3.57 -3.24 -12.50
N VAL A 117 -4.34 -4.30 -12.37
CA VAL A 117 -4.06 -5.56 -13.06
C VAL A 117 -4.16 -5.39 -14.57
N ASN A 118 -5.17 -4.63 -15.05
CA ASN A 118 -5.31 -4.32 -16.49
C ASN A 118 -4.18 -3.43 -17.03
N SER A 119 -3.32 -2.87 -16.17
CA SER A 119 -2.12 -2.16 -16.60
C SER A 119 -0.88 -3.05 -16.78
N GLY A 120 -1.03 -4.37 -16.62
CA GLY A 120 0.01 -5.38 -16.87
C GLY A 120 0.83 -5.78 -15.65
N ALA A 121 0.50 -5.26 -14.46
CA ALA A 121 1.16 -5.69 -13.22
C ALA A 121 0.81 -7.14 -12.86
N ILE A 122 1.79 -7.89 -12.38
CA ILE A 122 1.64 -9.30 -12.01
C ILE A 122 1.32 -9.41 -10.53
N LEU A 123 0.06 -9.68 -10.22
CA LEU A 123 -0.36 -9.97 -8.86
C LEU A 123 0.17 -11.35 -8.42
N HIS A 124 1.07 -11.36 -7.43
CA HIS A 124 1.67 -12.59 -6.92
C HIS A 124 1.23 -12.97 -5.51
N GLY A 125 0.59 -12.06 -4.76
CA GLY A 125 0.12 -12.37 -3.41
C GLY A 125 -0.75 -11.32 -2.77
N ARG A 126 -1.45 -11.76 -1.70
CA ARG A 126 -2.27 -10.93 -0.82
C ARG A 126 -1.51 -10.66 0.46
N THR A 127 -1.44 -9.39 0.84
CA THR A 127 -0.72 -8.99 2.05
C THR A 127 -1.63 -8.95 3.26
N THR A 128 -1.05 -9.25 4.42
CA THR A 128 -1.75 -9.25 5.70
C THR A 128 -2.20 -7.85 6.11
N ASN A 129 -3.31 -7.81 6.82
CA ASN A 129 -3.87 -6.67 7.52
C ASN A 129 -4.47 -7.13 8.86
N PRO A 130 -4.69 -6.25 9.83
CA PRO A 130 -5.45 -6.57 11.02
C PRO A 130 -6.92 -6.81 10.67
N GLU A 131 -7.66 -7.35 11.63
CA GLU A 131 -9.09 -7.60 11.46
C GLU A 131 -9.84 -6.33 11.05
N PHE A 132 -10.61 -6.41 9.95
CA PHE A 132 -11.35 -5.32 9.32
C PHE A 132 -10.52 -4.05 9.04
N SER A 133 -9.20 -4.17 9.03
CA SER A 133 -8.28 -3.03 8.85
C SER A 133 -8.40 -1.93 9.90
N LEU A 134 -8.85 -2.25 11.12
CA LEU A 134 -9.23 -1.29 12.17
C LEU A 134 -8.08 -0.73 13.00
N THR A 135 -6.89 -1.35 13.00
CA THR A 135 -5.81 -0.97 13.91
C THR A 135 -4.58 -0.44 13.19
N SER A 136 -3.77 0.35 13.93
CA SER A 136 -2.50 0.92 13.47
C SER A 136 -1.31 -0.05 13.55
N PHE A 137 -1.55 -1.30 13.90
CA PHE A 137 -0.60 -2.41 13.90
C PHE A 137 -1.18 -3.58 13.10
N CYS A 138 -0.35 -4.53 12.67
CA CYS A 138 -0.77 -5.58 11.77
C CYS A 138 -0.67 -6.94 12.43
N HIS A 139 -1.74 -7.31 13.18
CA HIS A 139 -1.94 -8.68 13.65
C HIS A 139 -3.45 -9.00 13.73
N SER A 140 -3.79 -10.28 13.71
CA SER A 140 -5.14 -10.77 13.92
C SER A 140 -5.12 -12.23 14.38
N LYS A 141 -6.23 -12.71 14.95
CA LYS A 141 -6.38 -14.14 15.29
C LYS A 141 -6.23 -15.04 14.06
N LEU A 142 -6.62 -14.58 12.88
CA LEU A 142 -6.52 -15.36 11.65
C LEU A 142 -5.09 -15.45 11.12
N ASN A 143 -4.43 -14.30 11.01
CA ASN A 143 -3.14 -14.20 10.29
C ASN A 143 -1.92 -14.25 11.23
N GLY A 144 -2.13 -14.11 12.55
CA GLY A 144 -1.03 -13.91 13.48
C GLY A 144 -0.40 -12.54 13.37
N VAL A 145 0.86 -12.41 13.75
CA VAL A 145 1.59 -11.15 13.83
C VAL A 145 2.43 -10.95 12.57
N THR A 146 2.23 -9.81 11.90
CA THR A 146 3.16 -9.30 10.87
C THR A 146 4.25 -8.48 11.55
N ARG A 147 5.50 -8.67 11.16
CA ARG A 147 6.67 -8.08 11.79
C ARG A 147 7.37 -7.09 10.87
N ASN A 148 7.97 -6.07 11.47
CA ASN A 148 8.75 -5.09 10.74
C ASN A 148 10.08 -5.72 10.25
N PRO A 149 10.40 -5.65 8.93
CA PRO A 149 11.64 -6.24 8.41
C PRO A 149 12.93 -5.64 8.97
N TRP A 150 12.89 -4.40 9.46
CA TRP A 150 14.04 -3.73 10.05
C TRP A 150 14.33 -4.19 11.48
N ASN A 151 13.27 -4.53 12.24
CA ASN A 151 13.36 -5.09 13.57
C ASN A 151 12.14 -5.98 13.82
N LEU A 152 12.36 -7.28 13.94
CA LEU A 152 11.29 -8.28 14.06
C LEU A 152 10.48 -8.16 15.36
N ASP A 153 10.94 -7.43 16.35
CA ASP A 153 10.21 -7.17 17.60
C ASP A 153 9.27 -5.97 17.50
N MET A 154 9.36 -5.22 16.39
CA MET A 154 8.55 -4.02 16.14
C MET A 154 7.41 -4.31 15.17
N THR A 155 6.34 -3.51 15.29
CA THR A 155 5.24 -3.53 14.33
C THR A 155 5.65 -2.89 13.00
N PRO A 156 5.18 -3.40 11.86
CA PRO A 156 5.32 -2.71 10.57
C PRO A 156 4.34 -1.53 10.41
N GLY A 157 3.62 -1.19 11.48
CA GLY A 157 2.47 -0.29 11.38
C GLY A 157 1.24 -0.99 10.80
N GLY A 158 0.15 -0.26 10.64
CA GLY A 158 -1.13 -0.78 10.14
C GLY A 158 -2.06 0.34 9.61
N SER A 159 -3.09 -0.08 8.92
CA SER A 159 -3.54 -1.45 8.66
C SER A 159 -2.87 -2.11 7.44
N SER A 160 -2.19 -1.39 6.53
CA SER A 160 -1.49 -1.99 5.37
C SER A 160 -0.07 -2.45 5.73
N GLY A 161 0.12 -3.03 6.94
CA GLY A 161 1.43 -3.43 7.45
C GLY A 161 2.09 -4.53 6.62
N GLY A 162 1.32 -5.51 6.13
CA GLY A 162 1.84 -6.54 5.24
C GLY A 162 2.37 -5.98 3.93
N SER A 163 1.67 -4.99 3.33
CA SER A 163 2.12 -4.33 2.10
C SER A 163 3.44 -3.58 2.28
N ALA A 164 3.57 -2.80 3.36
CA ALA A 164 4.79 -2.07 3.65
C ALA A 164 5.95 -3.01 3.99
N ALA A 165 5.71 -4.06 4.79
CA ALA A 165 6.71 -5.08 5.12
C ALA A 165 7.18 -5.85 3.88
N ALA A 166 6.28 -6.20 2.96
CA ALA A 166 6.62 -6.86 1.69
C ALA A 166 7.54 -5.98 0.82
N LEU A 167 7.23 -4.69 0.70
CA LEU A 167 8.05 -3.74 -0.05
C LEU A 167 9.43 -3.54 0.58
N ALA A 168 9.48 -3.29 1.89
CA ALA A 168 10.73 -3.04 2.62
C ALA A 168 11.67 -4.24 2.60
N SER A 169 11.12 -5.45 2.53
CA SER A 169 11.90 -6.69 2.48
C SER A 169 12.26 -7.15 1.06
N GLY A 170 11.88 -6.44 0.01
CA GLY A 170 12.12 -6.84 -1.39
C GLY A 170 11.20 -7.97 -1.89
N CYS A 171 10.09 -8.23 -1.20
CA CYS A 171 9.11 -9.25 -1.56
C CYS A 171 8.01 -8.75 -2.53
N ALA A 172 8.03 -7.48 -2.86
CA ALA A 172 7.20 -6.85 -3.88
C ALA A 172 7.89 -5.59 -4.41
N MET A 173 7.52 -5.15 -5.61
CA MET A 173 7.97 -3.87 -6.17
C MET A 173 6.93 -2.78 -6.00
N LEU A 174 5.67 -3.14 -6.16
CA LEU A 174 4.50 -2.30 -5.98
C LEU A 174 3.52 -2.97 -5.01
N ALA A 175 2.80 -2.18 -4.23
CA ALA A 175 1.74 -2.72 -3.37
C ALA A 175 0.57 -1.72 -3.24
N THR A 176 -0.62 -2.25 -2.92
CA THR A 176 -1.78 -1.43 -2.55
C THR A 176 -1.93 -1.35 -1.04
N GLY A 177 -2.56 -0.29 -0.59
CA GLY A 177 -3.09 -0.13 0.76
C GLY A 177 -4.35 0.69 0.75
N SER A 178 -5.02 0.79 1.89
CA SER A 178 -6.11 1.71 2.14
C SER A 178 -5.77 2.65 3.28
N ASP A 179 -6.42 3.79 3.34
CA ASP A 179 -6.16 4.79 4.39
C ASP A 179 -7.42 5.59 4.72
N ILE A 180 -7.94 5.39 5.92
CA ILE A 180 -8.95 6.25 6.57
C ILE A 180 -8.25 7.18 7.56
N GLY A 181 -7.53 6.59 8.53
CA GLY A 181 -6.86 7.27 9.62
C GLY A 181 -5.33 7.15 9.60
N GLY A 182 -4.71 6.75 8.49
CA GLY A 182 -3.26 6.60 8.37
C GLY A 182 -2.79 5.27 7.83
N SER A 183 -3.70 4.38 7.42
CA SER A 183 -3.35 2.97 7.13
C SER A 183 -2.48 2.73 5.89
N ILE A 184 -2.20 3.72 5.05
CA ILE A 184 -1.09 3.74 4.08
C ILE A 184 0.14 4.40 4.70
N ARG A 185 -0.06 5.59 5.32
CA ARG A 185 1.01 6.48 5.77
C ARG A 185 1.75 5.96 7.00
N ILE A 186 1.03 5.37 7.96
CA ILE A 186 1.62 4.78 9.17
C ILE A 186 2.58 3.64 8.81
N PRO A 187 2.15 2.59 8.07
CA PRO A 187 3.06 1.51 7.72
C PRO A 187 4.17 1.95 6.77
N ALA A 188 3.93 2.93 5.89
CA ALA A 188 4.98 3.49 5.05
C ALA A 188 6.08 4.14 5.90
N GLY A 189 5.71 4.94 6.91
CA GLY A 189 6.66 5.54 7.86
C GLY A 189 7.38 4.49 8.70
N ALA A 190 6.67 3.49 9.23
CA ALA A 190 7.26 2.44 10.07
C ALA A 190 8.24 1.53 9.32
N CYS A 191 8.02 1.28 8.02
CA CYS A 191 8.86 0.40 7.20
C CYS A 191 9.84 1.14 6.29
N GLY A 192 9.87 2.48 6.28
CA GLY A 192 10.78 3.26 5.45
C GLY A 192 10.50 3.14 3.95
N VAL A 193 9.23 3.07 3.56
CA VAL A 193 8.76 3.06 2.17
C VAL A 193 7.89 4.29 1.89
N VAL A 194 7.53 4.52 0.64
CA VAL A 194 6.68 5.65 0.23
C VAL A 194 5.23 5.17 0.12
N GLY A 195 4.33 5.84 0.85
CA GLY A 195 2.91 5.61 0.77
C GLY A 195 2.17 6.91 0.41
N PHE A 196 1.27 6.85 -0.55
CA PHE A 196 0.50 8.02 -0.98
C PHE A 196 -0.99 7.83 -0.70
N LYS A 197 -1.54 8.71 0.14
CA LYS A 197 -2.99 8.80 0.36
C LYS A 197 -3.58 9.83 -0.59
N PRO A 198 -4.23 9.42 -1.69
CA PRO A 198 -4.88 10.36 -2.59
C PRO A 198 -6.09 11.03 -1.90
N PRO A 199 -6.55 12.20 -2.38
CA PRO A 199 -7.85 12.72 -2.01
C PRO A 199 -8.97 11.75 -2.39
N HIS A 200 -10.05 11.72 -1.59
CA HIS A 200 -11.22 10.89 -1.88
C HIS A 200 -11.75 11.13 -3.31
N GLY A 201 -12.13 10.05 -3.98
CA GLY A 201 -12.62 10.06 -5.36
C GLY A 201 -11.54 10.20 -6.44
N ARG A 202 -10.27 10.41 -6.11
CA ARG A 202 -9.20 10.43 -7.13
C ARG A 202 -8.92 9.06 -7.71
N ASN A 203 -8.94 8.03 -6.87
CA ASN A 203 -8.97 6.63 -7.27
C ASN A 203 -10.40 6.14 -7.15
N ALA A 204 -10.94 5.60 -8.22
CA ALA A 204 -12.26 4.99 -8.17
C ALA A 204 -12.22 3.72 -7.32
N GLN A 205 -13.22 3.53 -6.49
CA GLN A 205 -13.32 2.42 -5.54
C GLN A 205 -14.66 1.71 -5.65
N SER A 206 -14.70 0.45 -5.19
CA SER A 206 -15.94 -0.30 -5.06
C SER A 206 -16.64 0.02 -3.73
N TYR A 207 -17.94 -0.26 -3.67
CA TYR A 207 -18.69 -0.27 -2.41
C TYR A 207 -18.10 -1.35 -1.46
N PRO A 208 -17.93 -1.08 -0.15
CA PRO A 208 -18.40 0.10 0.60
C PRO A 208 -17.41 1.29 0.62
N PHE A 209 -16.17 1.12 0.22
CA PHE A 209 -15.09 2.11 0.39
C PHE A 209 -15.38 3.46 -0.29
N ASN A 210 -16.06 3.47 -1.43
CA ASN A 210 -16.41 4.69 -2.14
C ASN A 210 -17.45 5.56 -1.40
N HIS A 211 -18.17 5.02 -0.42
CA HIS A 211 -19.15 5.77 0.38
C HIS A 211 -18.56 6.43 1.63
N ASP A 212 -17.33 6.10 1.97
CA ASP A 212 -16.63 6.72 3.08
C ASP A 212 -15.70 7.84 2.57
N PRO A 213 -15.99 9.13 2.87
CA PRO A 213 -15.19 10.25 2.35
C PRO A 213 -13.77 10.30 2.91
N TYR A 214 -13.46 9.56 3.94
CA TYR A 214 -12.11 9.46 4.51
C TYR A 214 -11.34 8.26 3.97
N CYS A 215 -12.05 7.22 3.53
CA CYS A 215 -11.43 5.99 3.03
C CYS A 215 -10.96 6.14 1.59
N VAL A 216 -9.71 5.77 1.34
CA VAL A 216 -9.15 5.71 0.00
C VAL A 216 -8.21 4.52 -0.13
N THR A 217 -8.22 3.88 -1.31
CA THR A 217 -7.14 2.97 -1.72
C THR A 217 -6.06 3.76 -2.43
N GLY A 218 -4.80 3.38 -2.21
CA GLY A 218 -3.67 4.08 -2.82
C GLY A 218 -2.42 3.21 -2.90
N PRO A 219 -1.40 3.72 -3.61
CA PRO A 219 -0.15 3.01 -3.86
C PRO A 219 0.84 3.09 -2.70
N LEU A 220 1.61 2.02 -2.56
CA LEU A 220 2.87 1.99 -1.83
C LEU A 220 3.98 1.46 -2.74
N ALA A 221 5.17 2.03 -2.64
CA ALA A 221 6.38 1.57 -3.31
C ALA A 221 7.64 2.01 -2.53
N ARG A 222 8.82 1.57 -2.94
CA ARG A 222 10.07 2.02 -2.30
C ARG A 222 10.52 3.41 -2.72
N THR A 223 10.05 3.92 -3.86
CA THR A 223 10.44 5.25 -4.38
C THR A 223 9.22 6.15 -4.64
N VAL A 224 9.45 7.46 -4.61
CA VAL A 224 8.41 8.45 -4.94
C VAL A 224 7.98 8.30 -6.40
N VAL A 225 8.91 8.04 -7.32
CA VAL A 225 8.64 7.87 -8.76
C VAL A 225 7.72 6.68 -9.00
N ASP A 226 8.01 5.52 -8.38
CA ASP A 226 7.20 4.31 -8.53
C ASP A 226 5.81 4.48 -7.93
N THR A 227 5.73 5.15 -6.76
CA THR A 227 4.44 5.48 -6.10
C THR A 227 3.60 6.41 -6.98
N ALA A 228 4.21 7.45 -7.57
CA ALA A 228 3.53 8.36 -8.48
C ALA A 228 3.11 7.67 -9.79
N MET A 229 3.95 6.80 -10.33
CA MET A 229 3.64 5.98 -11.52
C MET A 229 2.42 5.09 -11.28
N MET A 230 2.37 4.38 -10.16
CA MET A 230 1.23 3.55 -9.78
C MET A 230 -0.02 4.40 -9.51
N GLN A 231 0.10 5.56 -8.83
CA GLN A 231 -1.00 6.49 -8.63
C GLN A 231 -1.59 6.98 -9.95
N ASN A 232 -0.76 7.27 -10.94
CA ASN A 232 -1.19 7.72 -12.26
C ASN A 232 -1.99 6.64 -13.02
N ILE A 233 -1.77 5.38 -12.72
CA ILE A 233 -2.59 4.27 -13.22
C ILE A 233 -3.92 4.20 -12.44
N MET A 234 -3.87 4.21 -11.12
CA MET A 234 -5.05 4.06 -10.26
C MET A 234 -6.05 5.22 -10.40
N CYS A 235 -5.57 6.44 -10.69
CA CYS A 235 -6.43 7.63 -10.69
C CYS A 235 -7.31 7.72 -11.93
N GLY A 236 -8.48 8.33 -11.73
CA GLY A 236 -9.40 8.70 -12.81
C GLY A 236 -10.83 8.26 -12.55
N PRO A 237 -11.78 8.82 -13.30
CA PRO A 237 -13.19 8.50 -13.13
C PRO A 237 -13.50 7.07 -13.62
N ASN A 238 -14.44 6.42 -12.94
CA ASN A 238 -15.01 5.15 -13.34
C ASN A 238 -16.54 5.22 -13.26
N GLN A 239 -17.24 4.66 -14.25
CA GLN A 239 -18.71 4.71 -14.29
C GLN A 239 -19.39 3.90 -13.17
N LYS A 240 -18.67 2.91 -12.59
CA LYS A 240 -19.16 2.11 -11.47
C LYS A 240 -19.00 2.83 -10.12
N ASP A 241 -18.32 4.00 -10.09
CA ASP A 241 -18.12 4.80 -8.88
C ASP A 241 -18.52 6.25 -9.12
N ILE A 242 -19.71 6.61 -8.62
CA ILE A 242 -20.28 7.97 -8.77
C ILE A 242 -19.49 9.04 -8.00
N THR A 243 -18.67 8.64 -7.01
CA THR A 243 -17.83 9.54 -6.23
C THR A 243 -16.52 9.86 -6.91
N SER A 244 -16.18 9.13 -7.99
CA SER A 244 -14.91 9.31 -8.70
C SER A 244 -14.83 10.66 -9.42
N LEU A 245 -13.70 11.38 -9.23
CA LEU A 245 -13.52 12.76 -9.65
C LEU A 245 -13.00 12.90 -11.08
N ARG A 246 -13.55 13.88 -11.79
CA ARG A 246 -13.08 14.36 -13.11
C ARG A 246 -12.44 15.75 -12.98
N PRO A 247 -11.46 16.07 -13.83
CA PRO A 247 -10.74 15.20 -14.77
C PRO A 247 -9.74 14.29 -14.06
N LYS A 248 -9.20 13.29 -14.77
CA LYS A 248 -8.03 12.52 -14.31
C LYS A 248 -6.87 13.48 -14.03
N LYS A 249 -6.23 13.36 -12.87
CA LYS A 249 -5.06 14.17 -12.48
C LYS A 249 -3.81 13.31 -12.47
N ILE A 250 -2.85 13.67 -13.29
CA ILE A 250 -1.56 12.98 -13.39
C ILE A 250 -0.55 13.69 -12.49
N LEU A 251 0.12 12.93 -11.63
CA LEU A 251 1.25 13.42 -10.86
C LEU A 251 2.50 13.47 -11.74
N PRO A 252 3.31 14.53 -11.65
CA PRO A 252 4.61 14.55 -12.32
C PRO A 252 5.52 13.48 -11.71
N LEU A 253 6.34 12.86 -12.56
CA LEU A 253 7.36 11.89 -12.10
C LEU A 253 8.66 12.59 -11.71
N ASN A 254 8.88 13.80 -12.21
CA ASN A 254 10.02 14.66 -11.89
C ASN A 254 9.54 16.05 -11.49
N TYR A 255 10.16 16.62 -10.46
CA TYR A 255 9.93 17.99 -10.03
C TYR A 255 11.18 18.80 -10.31
N GLU A 256 11.06 19.87 -11.15
CA GLU A 256 12.23 20.65 -11.61
C GLU A 256 12.73 21.60 -10.53
N ASN A 257 11.83 22.34 -9.87
CA ASN A 257 12.21 23.36 -8.91
C ASN A 257 11.11 23.59 -7.87
N ILE A 258 11.49 23.62 -6.60
CA ILE A 258 10.61 23.93 -5.46
C ILE A 258 10.99 25.26 -4.77
N LYS A 259 11.92 26.04 -5.36
CA LYS A 259 12.33 27.34 -4.82
C LYS A 259 11.11 28.25 -4.62
N ASN A 260 11.09 28.93 -3.50
CA ASN A 260 10.00 29.81 -3.06
C ASN A 260 8.70 29.10 -2.64
N TRP A 261 8.64 27.77 -2.59
CA TRP A 261 7.51 27.10 -1.98
C TRP A 261 7.40 27.47 -0.50
N LYS A 262 6.16 27.66 -0.04
CA LYS A 262 5.84 27.89 1.36
C LYS A 262 5.45 26.57 2.00
N ILE A 263 6.21 26.15 2.99
CA ILE A 263 6.00 24.92 3.73
C ILE A 263 5.67 25.27 5.17
N ALA A 264 4.48 24.91 5.62
CA ALA A 264 4.10 24.97 7.02
C ALA A 264 4.24 23.59 7.66
N TYR A 265 4.72 23.53 8.90
CA TYR A 265 4.76 22.29 9.67
C TYR A 265 4.28 22.53 11.10
N SER A 266 3.76 21.50 11.72
CA SER A 266 3.50 21.43 13.16
C SER A 266 4.10 20.13 13.66
N MET A 267 5.04 20.22 14.62
CA MET A 267 5.78 19.06 15.09
C MET A 267 4.86 18.07 15.81
N ASP A 268 4.03 18.58 16.70
CA ASP A 268 3.23 17.80 17.64
C ASP A 268 1.71 17.85 17.39
N LEU A 269 1.28 18.55 16.32
CA LEU A 269 -0.13 18.83 16.01
C LEU A 269 -0.90 19.45 17.20
N GLY A 270 -0.18 19.97 18.20
CA GLY A 270 -0.71 20.63 19.38
C GLY A 270 -0.92 19.72 20.60
N PHE A 271 -0.76 18.38 20.49
CA PHE A 271 -1.05 17.45 21.60
C PHE A 271 -0.29 16.11 21.59
N PHE A 272 0.48 15.78 20.56
CA PHE A 272 1.26 14.53 20.53
C PHE A 272 2.62 14.69 21.21
N GLU A 273 3.03 13.68 21.98
CA GLU A 273 4.41 13.50 22.37
C GLU A 273 5.20 12.92 21.20
N ILE A 274 6.29 13.57 20.83
CA ILE A 274 7.11 13.19 19.69
C ILE A 274 8.42 12.59 20.16
N ASP A 275 8.76 11.40 19.67
CA ASP A 275 10.05 10.78 19.89
C ASP A 275 11.18 11.70 19.38
N LYS A 276 12.27 11.80 20.15
CA LYS A 276 13.40 12.70 19.84
C LYS A 276 14.07 12.39 18.51
N GLU A 277 14.15 11.13 18.11
CA GLU A 277 14.71 10.74 16.81
C GLU A 277 13.79 11.18 15.67
N VAL A 278 12.46 11.05 15.84
CA VAL A 278 11.46 11.52 14.87
C VAL A 278 11.52 13.04 14.74
N GLU A 279 11.60 13.77 15.87
CA GLU A 279 11.77 15.23 15.86
C GLU A 279 13.03 15.63 15.10
N GLN A 280 14.19 15.04 15.43
CA GLN A 280 15.47 15.36 14.79
C GLN A 280 15.45 15.04 13.28
N ASN A 281 14.86 13.91 12.87
CA ASN A 281 14.74 13.55 11.47
C ASN A 281 13.84 14.53 10.71
N THR A 282 12.73 14.96 11.32
CA THR A 282 11.82 15.96 10.77
C THR A 282 12.54 17.30 10.57
N LEU A 283 13.24 17.79 11.59
CA LEU A 283 14.02 19.03 11.50
C LEU A 283 15.11 18.96 10.43
N THR A 284 15.75 17.81 10.28
CA THR A 284 16.75 17.58 9.23
C THR A 284 16.14 17.66 7.83
N ALA A 285 14.96 17.06 7.64
CA ALA A 285 14.21 17.15 6.38
C ALA A 285 13.78 18.59 6.08
N LEU A 286 13.30 19.34 7.08
CA LEU A 286 12.93 20.75 6.93
C LEU A 286 14.10 21.63 6.51
N LYS A 287 15.29 21.45 7.14
CA LYS A 287 16.53 22.13 6.70
C LYS A 287 16.89 21.82 5.25
N LYS A 288 16.61 20.61 4.78
CA LYS A 288 16.80 20.27 3.37
C LYS A 288 15.88 21.09 2.45
N PHE A 289 14.62 21.28 2.82
CA PHE A 289 13.70 22.15 2.06
C PHE A 289 14.19 23.62 2.05
N GLU A 290 14.66 24.14 3.17
CA GLU A 290 15.27 25.48 3.24
C GLU A 290 16.47 25.60 2.29
N SER A 291 17.36 24.59 2.28
CA SER A 291 18.52 24.57 1.37
C SER A 291 18.14 24.53 -0.12
N LEU A 292 16.94 24.08 -0.43
CA LEU A 292 16.36 24.07 -1.78
C LEU A 292 15.62 25.38 -2.09
N GLY A 293 15.66 26.36 -1.18
CA GLY A 293 15.06 27.69 -1.36
C GLY A 293 13.58 27.79 -0.97
N CYS A 294 13.06 26.83 -0.21
CA CYS A 294 11.71 26.91 0.33
C CYS A 294 11.66 27.85 1.55
N GLN A 295 10.48 28.44 1.80
CA GLN A 295 10.17 29.17 3.02
C GLN A 295 9.49 28.20 4.00
N VAL A 296 10.19 27.82 5.06
CA VAL A 296 9.67 26.88 6.07
C VAL A 296 9.21 27.65 7.30
N THR A 297 8.00 27.39 7.77
CA THR A 297 7.40 28.08 8.91
C THR A 297 6.73 27.08 9.85
N GLU A 298 7.05 27.12 11.12
CA GLU A 298 6.31 26.39 12.14
C GLU A 298 4.98 27.05 12.42
N VAL A 299 3.91 26.24 12.48
CA VAL A 299 2.55 26.71 12.80
C VAL A 299 2.03 25.97 14.02
N LYS A 300 1.32 26.68 14.87
CA LYS A 300 0.62 26.08 16.01
C LYS A 300 -0.80 25.72 15.60
N LEU A 301 -1.17 24.48 15.83
CA LEU A 301 -2.55 24.00 15.66
C LEU A 301 -3.26 24.01 17.02
N ASN A 302 -4.50 24.50 17.03
CA ASN A 302 -5.32 24.54 18.23
C ASN A 302 -6.22 23.28 18.35
N TRP A 303 -5.73 22.15 17.87
CA TRP A 303 -6.45 20.89 17.98
C TRP A 303 -6.38 20.34 19.41
N LYS A 304 -7.44 19.69 19.84
CA LYS A 304 -7.49 19.04 21.15
C LYS A 304 -7.60 17.53 20.97
N LYS A 305 -6.82 16.80 21.74
CA LYS A 305 -6.77 15.33 21.72
C LYS A 305 -8.16 14.69 21.82
N ASP A 306 -8.98 15.18 22.76
CA ASP A 306 -10.30 14.60 23.01
C ASP A 306 -11.27 14.85 21.85
N GLU A 307 -11.19 16.01 21.20
CA GLU A 307 -12.00 16.32 20.02
C GLU A 307 -11.64 15.39 18.86
N VAL A 308 -10.33 15.24 18.58
CA VAL A 308 -9.84 14.35 17.51
C VAL A 308 -10.21 12.89 17.79
N ASN A 309 -9.99 12.41 19.02
CA ASN A 309 -10.31 11.04 19.39
C ASN A 309 -11.82 10.77 19.32
N SER A 310 -12.65 11.72 19.76
CA SER A 310 -14.12 11.59 19.71
C SER A 310 -14.62 11.46 18.27
N VAL A 311 -14.10 12.28 17.35
CA VAL A 311 -14.46 12.22 15.92
C VAL A 311 -14.02 10.88 15.31
N CYS A 312 -12.78 10.48 15.52
CA CYS A 312 -12.26 9.21 15.01
C CYS A 312 -13.06 8.02 15.54
N PHE A 313 -13.29 7.96 16.85
CA PHE A 313 -14.03 6.87 17.47
C PHE A 313 -15.48 6.79 16.94
N SER A 314 -16.17 7.93 16.85
CA SER A 314 -17.54 7.96 16.32
C SER A 314 -17.61 7.48 14.87
N HIS A 315 -16.62 7.87 14.03
CA HIS A 315 -16.56 7.44 12.65
C HIS A 315 -16.37 5.92 12.54
N TYR A 316 -15.38 5.36 13.22
CA TYR A 316 -15.12 3.91 13.19
C TYR A 316 -16.25 3.09 13.80
N ALA A 317 -16.83 3.55 14.92
CA ALA A 317 -17.95 2.88 15.55
C ALA A 317 -19.16 2.79 14.60
N ASN A 318 -19.49 3.88 13.92
CA ASN A 318 -20.60 3.87 12.95
C ASN A 318 -20.32 2.98 11.74
N SER A 319 -19.07 2.91 11.27
CA SER A 319 -18.71 2.12 10.08
C SER A 319 -18.86 0.62 10.27
N PHE A 320 -18.74 0.11 11.49
CA PHE A 320 -18.73 -1.33 11.80
C PHE A 320 -19.84 -1.77 12.76
N TYR A 321 -20.61 -0.82 13.31
CA TYR A 321 -21.62 -1.12 14.34
C TYR A 321 -22.64 -2.17 13.89
N LYS A 322 -23.15 -2.03 12.68
CA LYS A 322 -24.18 -2.92 12.15
C LYS A 322 -23.67 -4.35 12.06
N GLU A 323 -22.55 -4.54 11.38
CA GLU A 323 -21.95 -5.85 11.16
C GLU A 323 -21.64 -6.56 12.47
N ILE A 324 -21.08 -5.83 13.44
CA ILE A 324 -20.73 -6.41 14.75
C ILE A 324 -21.96 -6.64 15.61
N SER A 325 -22.99 -5.77 15.55
CA SER A 325 -24.20 -5.90 16.36
C SER A 325 -25.05 -7.10 15.98
N GLU A 326 -25.01 -7.53 14.72
CA GLU A 326 -25.76 -8.68 14.20
C GLU A 326 -25.07 -10.03 14.49
N LEU A 327 -23.83 -10.03 15.01
CA LEU A 327 -23.11 -11.25 15.37
C LEU A 327 -23.64 -11.85 16.68
N SER A 328 -23.70 -13.18 16.73
CA SER A 328 -23.92 -13.93 17.95
C SER A 328 -22.75 -13.78 18.94
N ASP A 329 -22.97 -14.09 20.22
CA ASP A 329 -21.90 -14.00 21.22
C ASP A 329 -20.71 -14.94 20.89
N SER A 330 -20.98 -16.12 20.37
CA SER A 330 -19.93 -17.07 19.93
C SER A 330 -19.14 -16.58 18.70
N GLU A 331 -19.74 -15.76 17.84
CA GLU A 331 -19.03 -15.11 16.72
C GLU A 331 -18.21 -13.92 17.23
N LYS A 332 -18.75 -13.12 18.17
CA LYS A 332 -18.00 -12.02 18.81
C LYS A 332 -16.74 -12.51 19.51
N GLU A 333 -16.77 -13.68 20.15
CA GLU A 333 -15.59 -14.31 20.76
C GLU A 333 -14.50 -14.68 19.76
N GLN A 334 -14.83 -14.82 18.47
CA GLN A 334 -13.86 -15.07 17.40
C GLN A 334 -13.17 -13.81 16.88
N LEU A 335 -13.70 -12.63 17.19
CA LEU A 335 -13.08 -11.35 16.85
C LEU A 335 -11.76 -11.13 17.61
N SER A 336 -10.85 -10.35 17.01
CA SER A 336 -9.50 -10.04 17.54
C SER A 336 -9.54 -8.99 18.65
#